data_4c23cc124538d3f351166d467136e53a
#
_entry.id   4c23cc124538d3f351166d467136e53a
#
_cell.length_a   1.000
_cell.length_b   1.000
_cell.length_c   1.000
_cell.angle_alpha   90.00
_cell.angle_beta   90.00
_cell.angle_gamma   90.00
#
_symmetry.space_group_name_H-M   'P 1'
#
loop_
_entity.id
_entity.type
_entity.pdbx_description
1 polymer ?
#
loop_
_entity_poly.entity_id
_entity_poly.type
_entity_poly.pdbx_seq_one_letter_code
_entity_poly.pdbx_strand_id
1 'polypeptide(L)'
;MVDKRIIEFIKKHHVLTLATSNQNIPYCANCFYVYNEDENMLIFTSDYETKHVKDLQKKDIVAGSIVLETSVIGKIQGVQFQGKIYEPKDELLSKVKMNYLTRFPIAMLMKTTLWVVELNFLKFTDNRLGFGKKLIWGVEESNKLKNENQ
;
A
#
# COMPACT_ATOMS: atom_id res chain seq x y z
N MET A 1 1.67 -12.76 11.85
CA MET A 1 1.14 -11.47 12.36
C MET A 1 2.13 -10.38 11.98
N VAL A 2 1.66 -9.22 11.51
CA VAL A 2 2.52 -8.07 11.19
C VAL A 2 3.10 -7.47 12.47
N ASP A 3 4.38 -7.08 12.45
CA ASP A 3 5.02 -6.46 13.62
C ASP A 3 4.32 -5.13 13.97
N LYS A 4 4.06 -4.90 15.25
CA LYS A 4 3.35 -3.73 15.76
C LYS A 4 3.99 -2.40 15.31
N ARG A 5 5.31 -2.33 15.22
CA ARG A 5 6.04 -1.14 14.77
C ARG A 5 5.74 -0.79 13.31
N ILE A 6 5.55 -1.79 12.45
CA ILE A 6 5.13 -1.61 11.06
C ILE A 6 3.70 -1.04 11.01
N ILE A 7 2.79 -1.64 11.80
CA ILE A 7 1.39 -1.21 11.88
C ILE A 7 1.30 0.25 12.34
N GLU A 8 2.00 0.60 13.41
CA GLU A 8 2.02 1.97 13.96
C GLU A 8 2.56 2.98 12.94
N PHE A 9 3.63 2.62 12.22
CA PHE A 9 4.18 3.47 11.17
C PHE A 9 3.18 3.69 10.04
N ILE A 10 2.56 2.62 9.52
CA ILE A 10 1.57 2.72 8.44
C ILE A 10 0.37 3.57 8.87
N LYS A 11 -0.15 3.38 10.09
CA LYS A 11 -1.29 4.15 10.60
C LYS A 11 -0.98 5.63 10.81
N LYS A 12 0.26 5.97 11.12
CA LYS A 12 0.69 7.34 11.39
C LYS A 12 0.76 8.20 10.12
N HIS A 13 1.12 7.62 8.98
CA HIS A 13 1.32 8.34 7.73
C HIS A 13 0.04 8.36 6.88
N HIS A 14 -0.02 9.21 5.86
CA HIS A 14 -1.24 9.51 5.12
C HIS A 14 -1.13 9.29 3.62
N VAL A 15 0.08 9.32 3.06
CA VAL A 15 0.33 9.24 1.62
C VAL A 15 1.21 8.03 1.33
N LEU A 16 0.74 7.19 0.41
CA LEU A 16 1.55 6.14 -0.18
C LEU A 16 1.98 6.52 -1.60
N THR A 17 3.08 5.97 -2.05
CA THR A 17 3.43 5.88 -3.46
C THR A 17 3.04 4.50 -3.95
N LEU A 18 2.11 4.43 -4.91
CA LEU A 18 1.73 3.20 -5.60
C LEU A 18 2.59 3.03 -6.84
N ALA A 19 3.17 1.86 -7.01
CA ALA A 19 3.86 1.46 -8.23
C ALA A 19 3.05 0.42 -8.99
N THR A 20 2.71 0.72 -10.22
CA THR A 20 2.03 -0.16 -11.17
C THR A 20 2.96 -0.54 -12.31
N SER A 21 2.64 -1.61 -13.01
CA SER A 21 3.39 -2.04 -14.19
C SER A 21 2.44 -2.57 -15.27
N ASN A 22 2.65 -2.15 -16.50
CA ASN A 22 1.95 -2.68 -17.66
C ASN A 22 2.96 -2.84 -18.80
N GLN A 23 3.02 -4.02 -19.43
CA GLN A 23 3.99 -4.35 -20.49
C GLN A 23 5.45 -4.00 -20.10
N ASN A 24 5.83 -4.30 -18.87
CA ASN A 24 7.13 -4.00 -18.26
C ASN A 24 7.48 -2.49 -18.15
N ILE A 25 6.49 -1.61 -18.31
CA ILE A 25 6.66 -0.18 -18.11
C ILE A 25 6.14 0.17 -16.70
N PRO A 26 7.02 0.57 -15.76
CA PRO A 26 6.61 0.96 -14.43
C PRO A 26 6.02 2.38 -14.42
N TYR A 27 5.10 2.62 -13.49
CA TYR A 27 4.51 3.93 -13.24
C TYR A 27 4.24 4.14 -11.77
N CYS A 28 4.39 5.36 -11.26
CA CYS A 28 4.13 5.70 -9.87
C CYS A 28 3.06 6.77 -9.74
N ALA A 29 2.24 6.65 -8.69
CA ALA A 29 1.26 7.65 -8.29
C ALA A 29 1.22 7.78 -6.77
N ASN A 30 0.88 8.98 -6.27
CA ASN A 30 0.72 9.22 -4.83
C ASN A 30 -0.76 9.26 -4.48
N CYS A 31 -1.14 8.55 -3.42
CA CYS A 31 -2.52 8.45 -2.97
C CYS A 31 -2.62 8.62 -1.45
N PHE A 32 -3.64 9.34 -0.99
CA PHE A 32 -4.05 9.28 0.40
C PHE A 32 -4.61 7.90 0.70
N TYR A 33 -4.25 7.32 1.84
CA TYR A 33 -4.67 5.97 2.18
C TYR A 33 -5.17 5.82 3.62
N VAL A 34 -5.90 4.74 3.83
CA VAL A 34 -6.23 4.19 5.15
C VAL A 34 -5.70 2.76 5.22
N TYR A 35 -5.20 2.37 6.38
CA TYR A 35 -4.82 0.99 6.65
C TYR A 35 -5.89 0.29 7.50
N ASN A 36 -6.41 -0.80 7.00
CA ASN A 36 -7.26 -1.72 7.74
C ASN A 36 -6.36 -2.83 8.31
N GLU A 37 -6.18 -2.82 9.63
CA GLU A 37 -5.30 -3.76 10.32
C GLU A 37 -5.88 -5.17 10.37
N ASP A 38 -7.20 -5.29 10.55
CA ASP A 38 -7.86 -6.60 10.71
C ASP A 38 -7.70 -7.47 9.46
N GLU A 39 -7.74 -6.86 8.29
CA GLU A 39 -7.64 -7.52 7.01
C GLU A 39 -6.29 -7.28 6.30
N ASN A 40 -5.39 -6.53 6.96
CA ASN A 40 -4.06 -6.20 6.46
C ASN A 40 -4.09 -5.64 5.02
N MET A 41 -4.89 -4.60 4.82
CA MET A 41 -5.05 -3.97 3.51
C MET A 41 -4.92 -2.45 3.55
N LEU A 42 -4.41 -1.88 2.47
CA LEU A 42 -4.41 -0.45 2.22
C LEU A 42 -5.63 -0.08 1.37
N ILE A 43 -6.28 1.01 1.72
CA ILE A 43 -7.49 1.51 1.05
C ILE A 43 -7.19 2.91 0.55
N PHE A 44 -7.45 3.18 -0.73
CA PHE A 44 -7.30 4.51 -1.32
C PHE A 44 -8.36 4.77 -2.39
N THR A 45 -8.46 6.02 -2.84
CA THR A 45 -9.38 6.42 -3.91
C THR A 45 -8.60 6.84 -5.15
N SER A 46 -9.12 6.48 -6.32
CA SER A 46 -8.60 6.94 -7.61
C SER A 46 -9.61 6.72 -8.72
N ASP A 47 -9.56 7.55 -9.75
CA ASP A 47 -10.49 7.51 -10.87
C ASP A 47 -10.03 6.53 -11.96
N TYR A 48 -10.99 5.92 -12.67
CA TYR A 48 -10.73 5.01 -13.78
C TYR A 48 -9.90 5.62 -14.91
N GLU A 49 -9.97 6.94 -15.09
CA GLU A 49 -9.26 7.64 -16.15
C GLU A 49 -7.77 7.82 -15.87
N THR A 50 -7.32 7.62 -14.63
CA THR A 50 -5.91 7.76 -14.27
C THR A 50 -5.05 6.66 -14.89
N LYS A 51 -3.80 7.01 -15.23
CA LYS A 51 -2.83 6.05 -15.81
C LYS A 51 -2.62 4.84 -14.91
N HIS A 52 -2.44 5.05 -13.60
CA HIS A 52 -2.19 3.94 -12.68
C HIS A 52 -3.40 3.00 -12.55
N VAL A 53 -4.65 3.50 -12.59
CA VAL A 53 -5.83 2.65 -12.58
C VAL A 53 -5.92 1.83 -13.88
N LYS A 54 -5.66 2.43 -15.03
CA LYS A 54 -5.61 1.70 -16.31
C LYS A 54 -4.55 0.58 -16.30
N ASP A 55 -3.41 0.81 -15.66
CA ASP A 55 -2.35 -0.19 -15.52
C ASP A 55 -2.77 -1.32 -14.57
N LEU A 56 -3.30 -0.99 -13.37
CA LEU A 56 -3.68 -1.99 -12.38
C LEU A 56 -4.85 -2.89 -12.81
N GLN A 57 -5.73 -2.38 -13.69
CA GLN A 57 -6.79 -3.20 -14.28
C GLN A 57 -6.26 -4.29 -15.22
N LYS A 58 -5.05 -4.12 -15.76
CA LYS A 58 -4.37 -5.11 -16.60
C LYS A 58 -3.42 -6.00 -15.81
N LYS A 59 -2.81 -5.47 -14.76
CA LYS A 59 -1.86 -6.15 -13.88
C LYS A 59 -2.18 -5.78 -12.43
N ASP A 60 -2.75 -6.73 -11.70
CA ASP A 60 -3.26 -6.53 -10.35
C ASP A 60 -2.21 -6.73 -9.24
N ILE A 61 -0.99 -7.14 -9.58
CA ILE A 61 0.14 -7.14 -8.66
C ILE A 61 0.78 -5.76 -8.66
N VAL A 62 0.85 -5.16 -7.49
CA VAL A 62 1.39 -3.81 -7.28
C VAL A 62 2.43 -3.80 -6.17
N ALA A 63 3.26 -2.79 -6.20
CA ALA A 63 4.16 -2.46 -5.12
C ALA A 63 3.96 -1.00 -4.69
N GLY A 64 4.61 -0.61 -3.62
CA GLY A 64 4.61 0.79 -3.23
C GLY A 64 5.45 1.06 -2.00
N SER A 65 5.39 2.29 -1.55
CA SER A 65 6.08 2.73 -0.35
C SER A 65 5.31 3.78 0.43
N ILE A 66 5.60 3.82 1.72
CA ILE A 66 5.18 4.87 2.64
C ILE A 66 6.45 5.36 3.32
N VAL A 67 6.74 6.64 3.26
CA VAL A 67 8.01 7.19 3.75
C VAL A 67 7.79 8.34 4.73
N LEU A 68 8.63 8.43 5.75
CA LEU A 68 8.81 9.65 6.53
C LEU A 68 9.75 10.58 5.75
N GLU A 69 9.23 11.70 5.26
CA GLU A 69 10.07 12.75 4.67
C GLU A 69 10.98 13.33 5.76
N THR A 70 12.28 13.28 5.55
CA THR A 70 13.28 13.80 6.49
C THR A 70 14.60 14.07 5.77
N SER A 71 15.30 15.13 6.19
CA SER A 71 16.67 15.42 5.76
C SER A 71 17.74 14.76 6.67
N VAL A 72 17.31 14.11 7.75
CA VAL A 72 18.21 13.53 8.77
C VAL A 72 18.34 12.03 8.55
N ILE A 73 19.50 11.57 8.09
CA ILE A 73 19.77 10.16 7.75
C ILE A 73 19.43 9.22 8.92
N GLY A 74 19.79 9.57 10.15
CA GLY A 74 19.49 8.77 11.35
C GLY A 74 18.01 8.65 11.69
N LYS A 75 17.12 9.45 11.08
CA LYS A 75 15.68 9.43 11.27
C LYS A 75 14.92 8.77 10.12
N ILE A 76 15.61 8.26 9.10
CA ILE A 76 14.95 7.60 7.95
C ILE A 76 14.08 6.45 8.45
N GLN A 77 12.84 6.50 8.05
CA GLN A 77 11.84 5.45 8.25
C GLN A 77 11.00 5.29 6.99
N GLY A 78 10.68 4.05 6.64
CA GLY A 78 9.82 3.78 5.50
C GLY A 78 9.40 2.32 5.41
N VAL A 79 8.21 2.10 4.88
CA VAL A 79 7.69 0.79 4.54
C VAL A 79 7.67 0.67 3.03
N GLN A 80 8.20 -0.44 2.53
CA GLN A 80 7.97 -0.92 1.17
C GLN A 80 6.99 -2.08 1.24
N PHE A 81 6.04 -2.11 0.31
CA PHE A 81 5.01 -3.15 0.28
C PHE A 81 4.82 -3.75 -1.10
N GLN A 82 4.29 -4.96 -1.13
CA GLN A 82 3.71 -5.58 -2.31
C GLN A 82 2.34 -6.14 -1.94
N GLY A 83 1.48 -6.26 -2.94
CA GLY A 83 0.15 -6.79 -2.74
C GLY A 83 -0.63 -6.95 -4.03
N LYS A 84 -1.81 -7.51 -3.89
CA LYS A 84 -2.79 -7.63 -4.95
C LYS A 84 -3.84 -6.53 -4.80
N ILE A 85 -4.09 -5.80 -5.88
CA ILE A 85 -5.04 -4.69 -5.90
C ILE A 85 -6.33 -5.11 -6.60
N TYR A 86 -7.47 -4.65 -6.06
CA TYR A 86 -8.77 -4.84 -6.68
C TYR A 86 -9.78 -3.79 -6.20
N GLU A 87 -10.87 -3.65 -6.93
CA GLU A 87 -12.03 -2.84 -6.55
C GLU A 87 -12.90 -3.64 -5.59
N PRO A 88 -13.16 -3.15 -4.36
CA PRO A 88 -14.01 -3.84 -3.40
C PRO A 88 -15.47 -3.84 -3.84
N LYS A 89 -16.22 -4.90 -3.50
CA LYS A 89 -17.65 -5.06 -3.80
C LYS A 89 -18.43 -5.44 -2.56
N ASP A 90 -19.75 -5.24 -2.64
CA ASP A 90 -20.74 -5.70 -1.65
C ASP A 90 -20.40 -5.27 -0.21
N GLU A 91 -20.33 -6.20 0.73
CA GLU A 91 -20.06 -5.93 2.14
C GLU A 91 -18.66 -5.32 2.36
N LEU A 92 -17.66 -5.79 1.60
CA LEU A 92 -16.32 -5.24 1.68
C LEU A 92 -16.30 -3.77 1.25
N LEU A 93 -17.03 -3.41 0.19
CA LEU A 93 -17.14 -2.00 -0.23
C LEU A 93 -17.71 -1.13 0.88
N SER A 94 -18.77 -1.57 1.56
CA SER A 94 -19.38 -0.83 2.67
C SER A 94 -18.40 -0.63 3.82
N LYS A 95 -17.65 -1.68 4.18
CA LYS A 95 -16.64 -1.65 5.24
C LYS A 95 -15.48 -0.71 4.92
N VAL A 96 -14.88 -0.84 3.74
CA VAL A 96 -13.72 -0.01 3.36
C VAL A 96 -14.11 1.44 3.12
N LYS A 97 -15.33 1.70 2.63
CA LYS A 97 -15.87 3.05 2.49
C LYS A 97 -15.97 3.72 3.86
N MET A 98 -16.49 3.03 4.86
CA MET A 98 -16.57 3.55 6.23
C MET A 98 -15.17 3.82 6.80
N ASN A 99 -14.23 2.90 6.65
CA ASN A 99 -12.84 3.11 7.08
C ASN A 99 -12.23 4.36 6.45
N TYR A 100 -12.40 4.54 5.13
CA TYR A 100 -11.84 5.67 4.40
C TYR A 100 -12.47 6.99 4.83
N LEU A 101 -13.80 7.07 4.92
CA LEU A 101 -14.53 8.28 5.31
C LEU A 101 -14.31 8.66 6.77
N THR A 102 -14.05 7.71 7.64
CA THR A 102 -13.70 8.00 9.05
C THR A 102 -12.38 8.77 9.14
N ARG A 103 -11.43 8.44 8.29
CA ARG A 103 -10.13 9.15 8.25
C ARG A 103 -10.17 10.42 7.39
N PHE A 104 -10.89 10.39 6.29
CA PHE A 104 -11.00 11.48 5.31
C PHE A 104 -12.46 11.84 5.01
N PRO A 105 -13.16 12.52 5.93
CA PRO A 105 -14.59 12.83 5.78
C PRO A 105 -14.92 13.64 4.52
N ILE A 106 -14.00 14.50 4.06
CA ILE A 106 -14.21 15.33 2.87
C ILE A 106 -14.34 14.48 1.58
N ALA A 107 -13.87 13.25 1.60
CA ALA A 107 -14.00 12.33 0.48
C ALA A 107 -15.46 11.97 0.15
N MET A 108 -16.42 12.21 1.04
CA MET A 108 -17.86 12.08 0.73
C MET A 108 -18.30 13.00 -0.42
N LEU A 109 -17.62 14.12 -0.62
CA LEU A 109 -17.94 15.10 -1.66
C LEU A 109 -17.30 14.75 -3.01
N MET A 110 -16.46 13.73 -3.05
CA MET A 110 -15.71 13.32 -4.24
C MET A 110 -16.36 12.08 -4.86
N LYS A 111 -16.66 12.17 -6.17
CA LYS A 111 -17.04 11.00 -6.96
C LYS A 111 -15.77 10.28 -7.41
N THR A 112 -15.30 9.33 -6.61
CA THR A 112 -14.10 8.57 -6.92
C THR A 112 -14.29 7.11 -6.51
N THR A 113 -13.53 6.21 -7.14
CA THR A 113 -13.60 4.78 -6.89
C THR A 113 -12.64 4.39 -5.78
N LEU A 114 -13.10 3.53 -4.88
CA LEU A 114 -12.28 2.90 -3.84
C LEU A 114 -11.51 1.70 -4.40
N TRP A 115 -10.27 1.60 -4.00
CA TRP A 115 -9.36 0.50 -4.31
C TRP A 115 -8.77 -0.07 -3.03
N VAL A 116 -8.57 -1.38 -2.99
CA VAL A 116 -7.89 -2.05 -1.88
C VAL A 116 -6.65 -2.77 -2.37
N VAL A 117 -5.58 -2.68 -1.61
CA VAL A 117 -4.37 -3.48 -1.78
C VAL A 117 -4.31 -4.47 -0.64
N GLU A 118 -4.57 -5.74 -0.94
CA GLU A 118 -4.34 -6.85 -0.02
C GLU A 118 -2.83 -7.11 0.06
N LEU A 119 -2.25 -6.82 1.23
CA LEU A 119 -0.81 -6.87 1.42
C LEU A 119 -0.33 -8.32 1.59
N ASN A 120 0.74 -8.67 0.91
CA ASN A 120 1.42 -9.96 1.02
C ASN A 120 2.89 -9.86 1.42
N PHE A 121 3.45 -8.66 1.35
CA PHE A 121 4.82 -8.38 1.75
C PHE A 121 4.96 -6.97 2.31
N LEU A 122 5.69 -6.85 3.42
CA LEU A 122 6.08 -5.58 4.03
C LEU A 122 7.55 -5.63 4.43
N LYS A 123 8.29 -4.59 4.10
CA LYS A 123 9.66 -4.37 4.57
C LYS A 123 9.75 -2.97 5.18
N PHE A 124 9.99 -2.92 6.47
CA PHE A 124 10.14 -1.68 7.23
C PHE A 124 11.61 -1.41 7.54
N THR A 125 12.08 -0.24 7.17
CA THR A 125 13.40 0.29 7.54
C THR A 125 13.21 1.37 8.60
N ASP A 126 13.98 1.28 9.68
CA ASP A 126 14.02 2.32 10.72
C ASP A 126 15.46 2.50 11.20
N ASN A 127 16.12 3.57 10.77
CA ASN A 127 17.51 3.85 11.11
C ASN A 127 17.72 4.19 12.59
N ARG A 128 16.67 4.51 13.34
CA ARG A 128 16.75 4.71 14.79
C ARG A 128 17.05 3.42 15.56
N LEU A 129 16.68 2.28 14.99
CA LEU A 129 16.95 0.95 15.54
C LEU A 129 18.36 0.44 15.21
N GLY A 130 19.13 1.20 14.42
CA GLY A 130 20.44 0.87 13.86
C GLY A 130 20.43 0.94 12.34
N PHE A 131 21.52 1.42 11.75
CA PHE A 131 21.64 1.58 10.30
C PHE A 131 21.36 0.26 9.57
N GLY A 132 20.42 0.31 8.64
CA GLY A 132 20.06 -0.82 7.80
C GLY A 132 19.23 -1.92 8.48
N LYS A 133 18.84 -1.76 9.75
CA LYS A 133 17.90 -2.71 10.37
C LYS A 133 16.55 -2.68 9.70
N LYS A 134 16.07 -3.87 9.36
CA LYS A 134 14.81 -4.08 8.63
C LYS A 134 13.94 -5.08 9.36
N LEU A 135 12.64 -4.80 9.37
CA LEU A 135 11.61 -5.75 9.78
C LEU A 135 10.89 -6.22 8.53
N ILE A 136 10.72 -7.52 8.38
CA ILE A 136 10.10 -8.12 7.21
C ILE A 136 8.89 -8.95 7.64
N TRP A 137 7.81 -8.81 6.89
CA TRP A 137 6.62 -9.64 7.01
C TRP A 137 6.19 -10.11 5.61
N GLY A 138 5.78 -11.38 5.51
CA GLY A 138 5.32 -11.96 4.25
C GLY A 138 6.45 -12.42 3.33
N VAL A 139 6.10 -12.70 2.08
CA VAL A 139 7.00 -13.23 1.05
C VAL A 139 6.96 -12.34 -0.17
N GLU A 140 8.13 -11.87 -0.61
CA GLU A 140 8.25 -11.11 -1.87
C GLU A 140 7.73 -11.92 -3.07
N GLU A 141 7.03 -11.24 -4.00
CA GLU A 141 6.50 -11.87 -5.22
C GLU A 141 7.59 -12.55 -6.04
N SER A 142 8.79 -11.97 -6.13
CA SER A 142 9.93 -12.58 -6.81
C SER A 142 10.35 -13.94 -6.23
N ASN A 143 10.14 -14.16 -4.94
CA ASN A 143 10.45 -15.43 -4.27
C ASN A 143 9.34 -16.46 -4.44
N LYS A 144 8.08 -16.04 -4.59
CA LYS A 144 6.97 -16.93 -4.92
C LYS A 144 7.16 -17.58 -6.29
N LEU A 145 7.51 -16.78 -7.29
CA LEU A 145 7.76 -17.25 -8.66
C LEU A 145 8.92 -18.27 -8.74
N LYS A 146 9.93 -18.16 -7.89
CA LYS A 146 11.02 -19.15 -7.81
C LYS A 146 10.57 -20.50 -7.25
N ASN A 147 9.66 -20.47 -6.27
CA ASN A 147 9.15 -21.69 -5.63
C ASN A 147 8.14 -22.44 -6.50
N GLU A 148 7.43 -21.76 -7.39
CA GLU A 148 6.48 -22.36 -8.34
C GLU A 148 7.17 -23.02 -9.53
N ASN A 149 8.44 -22.68 -9.80
CA ASN A 149 9.23 -23.21 -10.91
C ASN A 149 10.21 -24.33 -10.47
N GLN A 150 10.14 -24.81 -9.22
CA GLN A 150 10.87 -25.96 -8.70
C GLN A 150 9.94 -27.16 -8.49
#